data_7c7507c0d342227b9c8b41c2586cda5b
#
_entry.id   7c7507c0d342227b9c8b41c2586cda5b
#
_cell.length_a   1.000
_cell.length_b   1.000
_cell.length_c   1.000
_cell.angle_alpha   90.00
_cell.angle_beta   90.00
_cell.angle_gamma   90.00
#
_symmetry.space_group_name_H-M   'P 1'
#
loop_
_entity.id
_entity.type
_entity.pdbx_description
1 polymer ?
#
loop_
_entity_poly.entity_id
_entity_poly.type
_entity_poly.pdbx_seq_one_letter_code
_entity_poly.pdbx_strand_id
1 'polypeptide(L)'
;SLGNESGNGPNHVATDNWIRAYDPTRLVHYEGFVRPLIHQGDFTLESLGYGKGLTDFIGPMYPTIELIKEYARTREDYRPIIMCEYSHAMGNANGSLADYWKAIESTPGLQGGFISDWVDQGIAATSKDGKKYWKYGGDFGDSPCDYDFCLNGILFPDKTPKPAMYECKGIFAPVRIESVNLKKGILAIENRFDFTKLNQLTFEWNISLNGRLAASGKQKLEPVAPGERQLIALPLTLLFKGIAKKNDDIQLNAIFRWNKDMTFAKKGDIVSIDQIEIQKGKGFADFADFESSCEDCADVIDSIKANIVHAYTENECVKNKITTINDIPTPWDFANKPTKEWINNDLMNRQDKFVKKSILKKDCGKYTDIEIGLELSKKISEYPRAGITLEIPRDYDEIIWYGKGPHENYSDRNFSAIKGFHREEIKNMGVPYIVPQENGLRTGTNYLELNANGKTLHIQGDEEFSFSILPYTAQELFRCRHTFELKESKNWILSIDAAHRGVGTGACGPDTRDEYKIKPGKYKLHLRVW
;
A
#
# COMPACT_ATOMS: atom_id res chain seq x y z
N SER A 1 -15.16 17.11 19.10
CA SER A 1 -16.32 16.40 18.54
C SER A 1 -17.43 16.28 19.55
N LEU A 2 -18.69 16.36 19.10
CA LEU A 2 -19.87 16.15 19.95
C LEU A 2 -20.25 14.67 20.11
N GLY A 3 -19.54 13.77 19.48
CA GLY A 3 -19.79 12.33 19.53
C GLY A 3 -19.29 11.62 18.29
N ASN A 4 -19.67 10.35 18.15
CA ASN A 4 -19.45 9.54 16.97
C ASN A 4 -20.71 8.73 16.69
N GLU A 5 -21.26 8.87 15.48
CA GLU A 5 -22.40 8.08 14.96
C GLU A 5 -23.62 8.02 15.89
N SER A 6 -23.86 9.09 16.63
CA SER A 6 -24.91 9.15 17.68
C SER A 6 -26.23 9.75 17.19
N GLY A 7 -26.45 9.80 15.89
CA GLY A 7 -27.60 10.45 15.28
C GLY A 7 -27.46 11.97 15.24
N ASN A 8 -28.59 12.69 15.06
CA ASN A 8 -28.62 14.15 15.02
C ASN A 8 -29.91 14.64 15.66
N GLY A 9 -29.81 15.56 16.63
CA GLY A 9 -30.99 16.05 17.33
C GLY A 9 -30.74 17.21 18.28
N PRO A 10 -31.80 17.65 19.01
CA PRO A 10 -31.76 18.83 19.89
C PRO A 10 -30.64 18.79 20.94
N ASN A 11 -30.29 17.60 21.42
CA ASN A 11 -29.24 17.46 22.44
C ASN A 11 -27.85 17.84 21.90
N HIS A 12 -27.55 17.53 20.62
CA HIS A 12 -26.31 17.95 20.01
C HIS A 12 -26.23 19.47 19.87
N VAL A 13 -27.35 20.11 19.49
CA VAL A 13 -27.45 21.59 19.41
C VAL A 13 -27.27 22.22 20.79
N ALA A 14 -27.92 21.66 21.82
CA ALA A 14 -27.77 22.15 23.20
C ALA A 14 -26.33 22.01 23.72
N THR A 15 -25.65 20.89 23.37
CA THR A 15 -24.26 20.66 23.76
C THR A 15 -23.32 21.61 23.02
N ASP A 16 -23.52 21.86 21.73
CA ASP A 16 -22.77 22.86 20.97
C ASP A 16 -22.89 24.24 21.57
N ASN A 17 -24.10 24.70 21.84
CA ASN A 17 -24.36 25.98 22.47
C ASN A 17 -23.70 26.11 23.84
N TRP A 18 -23.74 25.05 24.65
CA TRP A 18 -23.09 25.04 25.95
C TRP A 18 -21.57 25.15 25.85
N ILE A 19 -20.92 24.37 24.94
CA ILE A 19 -19.48 24.43 24.72
C ILE A 19 -19.05 25.82 24.27
N ARG A 20 -19.78 26.43 23.33
CA ARG A 20 -19.45 27.77 22.82
C ARG A 20 -19.62 28.86 23.87
N ALA A 21 -20.59 28.71 24.77
CA ALA A 21 -20.76 29.62 25.89
C ALA A 21 -19.66 29.44 26.95
N TYR A 22 -19.17 28.22 27.16
CA TYR A 22 -18.13 27.91 28.15
C TYR A 22 -16.72 28.25 27.63
N ASP A 23 -16.38 27.87 26.38
CA ASP A 23 -15.10 28.17 25.76
C ASP A 23 -15.29 28.58 24.27
N PRO A 24 -15.47 29.86 23.97
CA PRO A 24 -15.68 30.36 22.62
C PRO A 24 -14.45 30.24 21.71
N THR A 25 -13.30 29.82 22.25
CA THR A 25 -12.05 29.70 21.49
C THR A 25 -11.91 28.36 20.78
N ARG A 26 -12.73 27.36 21.11
CA ARG A 26 -12.66 26.02 20.54
C ARG A 26 -13.60 25.84 19.37
N LEU A 27 -13.04 25.26 18.31
CA LEU A 27 -13.84 24.82 17.16
C LEU A 27 -14.65 23.58 17.55
N VAL A 28 -15.89 23.52 17.09
CA VAL A 28 -16.80 22.40 17.33
C VAL A 28 -17.17 21.72 16.04
N HIS A 29 -17.12 20.40 16.01
CA HIS A 29 -17.62 19.61 14.91
C HIS A 29 -18.39 18.38 15.36
N TYR A 30 -19.22 17.88 14.45
CA TYR A 30 -19.90 16.61 14.58
C TYR A 30 -20.32 16.13 13.17
N GLU A 31 -19.95 14.90 12.81
CA GLU A 31 -20.24 14.34 11.50
C GLU A 31 -21.74 14.15 11.26
N GLY A 32 -22.51 13.86 12.31
CA GLY A 32 -23.95 13.68 12.22
C GLY A 32 -24.70 14.90 11.70
N PHE A 33 -24.12 16.12 11.77
CA PHE A 33 -24.74 17.31 11.21
C PHE A 33 -24.61 17.41 9.67
N VAL A 34 -23.67 16.71 9.07
CA VAL A 34 -23.48 16.67 7.61
C VAL A 34 -23.94 15.34 7.00
N ARG A 35 -24.44 14.40 7.80
CA ARG A 35 -24.96 13.12 7.34
C ARG A 35 -26.43 13.27 6.91
N PRO A 36 -26.84 12.74 5.75
CA PRO A 36 -28.26 12.58 5.45
C PRO A 36 -28.91 11.69 6.52
N LEU A 37 -30.19 11.93 6.82
CA LEU A 37 -30.93 11.26 7.89
C LEU A 37 -30.56 9.77 8.04
N ILE A 38 -30.07 9.46 9.24
CA ILE A 38 -29.89 8.13 9.86
C ILE A 38 -29.73 6.95 8.88
N HIS A 39 -28.49 6.46 8.74
CA HIS A 39 -28.13 5.17 8.12
C HIS A 39 -28.51 4.94 6.64
N GLN A 40 -28.84 5.95 5.86
CA GLN A 40 -29.18 5.77 4.47
C GLN A 40 -28.27 6.56 3.53
N GLY A 41 -27.33 5.83 2.92
CA GLY A 41 -26.63 6.27 1.74
C GLY A 41 -25.32 7.03 1.99
N ASP A 42 -24.58 7.15 0.92
CA ASP A 42 -23.33 7.89 0.83
C ASP A 42 -23.56 9.39 1.04
N PHE A 43 -22.52 10.09 1.48
CA PHE A 43 -22.53 11.56 1.49
C PHE A 43 -22.80 12.11 0.09
N THR A 44 -23.57 13.19 0.01
CA THR A 44 -23.88 13.88 -1.23
C THR A 44 -23.38 15.32 -1.17
N LEU A 45 -23.32 15.99 -2.32
CA LEU A 45 -22.99 17.41 -2.37
C LEU A 45 -23.94 18.25 -1.51
N GLU A 46 -25.23 17.92 -1.51
CA GLU A 46 -26.23 18.60 -0.69
C GLU A 46 -25.99 18.38 0.80
N SER A 47 -25.76 17.10 1.22
CA SER A 47 -25.60 16.79 2.64
C SER A 47 -24.33 17.39 3.25
N LEU A 48 -23.25 17.53 2.49
CA LEU A 48 -22.06 18.22 2.94
C LEU A 48 -22.31 19.68 3.31
N GLY A 49 -23.34 20.30 2.71
CA GLY A 49 -23.77 21.65 3.01
C GLY A 49 -24.57 21.81 4.31
N TYR A 50 -24.99 20.72 4.93
CA TYR A 50 -25.77 20.76 6.17
C TYR A 50 -24.92 21.22 7.38
N GLY A 51 -25.58 21.53 8.49
CA GLY A 51 -24.92 21.90 9.74
C GLY A 51 -24.29 23.30 9.75
N LYS A 52 -24.61 24.19 8.80
CA LYS A 52 -24.19 25.60 8.86
C LYS A 52 -24.64 26.24 10.16
N GLY A 53 -23.71 26.89 10.89
CA GLY A 53 -23.97 27.50 12.18
C GLY A 53 -23.92 26.54 13.37
N LEU A 54 -23.75 25.22 13.13
CA LEU A 54 -23.62 24.19 14.18
C LEU A 54 -22.22 23.56 14.20
N THR A 55 -21.52 23.53 13.06
CA THR A 55 -20.14 23.02 12.98
C THR A 55 -19.23 24.05 12.34
N ASP A 56 -17.97 24.09 12.81
CA ASP A 56 -16.95 25.02 12.30
C ASP A 56 -16.21 24.42 11.09
N PHE A 57 -16.32 23.12 10.86
CA PHE A 57 -15.82 22.46 9.66
C PHE A 57 -16.72 21.27 9.24
N ILE A 58 -16.59 20.87 8.00
CA ILE A 58 -17.34 19.76 7.40
C ILE A 58 -16.56 18.48 7.63
N GLY A 59 -17.13 17.52 8.39
CA GLY A 59 -16.46 16.30 8.81
C GLY A 59 -17.14 15.03 8.28
N PRO A 60 -17.08 14.72 6.97
CA PRO A 60 -17.64 13.47 6.46
C PRO A 60 -16.79 12.26 6.84
N MET A 61 -17.43 11.09 6.91
CA MET A 61 -16.78 9.78 7.03
C MET A 61 -16.58 9.17 5.66
N TYR A 62 -15.37 8.72 5.34
CA TYR A 62 -15.02 7.94 4.16
C TYR A 62 -15.58 8.46 2.81
N PRO A 63 -15.60 9.76 2.56
CA PRO A 63 -16.09 10.28 1.29
C PRO A 63 -15.14 9.93 0.15
N THR A 64 -15.62 9.84 -1.08
CA THR A 64 -14.76 9.71 -2.25
C THR A 64 -13.94 10.99 -2.49
N ILE A 65 -12.79 10.87 -3.11
CA ILE A 65 -11.94 12.02 -3.49
C ILE A 65 -12.71 12.96 -4.41
N GLU A 66 -13.47 12.40 -5.33
CA GLU A 66 -14.27 13.14 -6.31
C GLU A 66 -15.31 14.01 -5.62
N LEU A 67 -16.04 13.47 -4.64
CA LEU A 67 -17.07 14.20 -3.91
C LEU A 67 -16.50 15.41 -3.14
N ILE A 68 -15.42 15.21 -2.37
CA ILE A 68 -14.85 16.31 -1.56
C ILE A 68 -14.23 17.39 -2.45
N LYS A 69 -13.61 17.02 -3.58
CA LYS A 69 -13.08 17.99 -4.56
C LYS A 69 -14.18 18.80 -5.23
N GLU A 70 -15.26 18.13 -5.62
CA GLU A 70 -16.39 18.80 -6.26
C GLU A 70 -17.04 19.79 -5.29
N TYR A 71 -17.31 19.37 -4.06
CA TYR A 71 -17.88 20.26 -3.04
C TYR A 71 -16.97 21.47 -2.75
N ALA A 72 -15.68 21.24 -2.52
CA ALA A 72 -14.73 22.32 -2.25
C ALA A 72 -14.62 23.35 -3.39
N ARG A 73 -14.90 22.94 -4.63
CA ARG A 73 -14.88 23.83 -5.79
C ARG A 73 -16.10 24.77 -5.88
N THR A 74 -17.23 24.38 -5.29
CA THR A 74 -18.44 25.23 -5.31
C THR A 74 -18.24 26.50 -4.53
N ARG A 75 -17.42 26.48 -3.46
CA ARG A 75 -17.12 27.60 -2.55
C ARG A 75 -18.35 28.31 -1.99
N GLU A 76 -19.48 27.65 -1.93
CA GLU A 76 -20.70 28.17 -1.32
C GLU A 76 -20.66 28.14 0.20
N ASP A 77 -19.75 27.34 0.74
CA ASP A 77 -19.52 27.17 2.17
C ASP A 77 -18.08 27.60 2.52
N TYR A 78 -17.91 28.39 3.56
CA TYR A 78 -16.60 28.86 4.03
C TYR A 78 -15.92 27.83 4.94
N ARG A 79 -16.65 26.82 5.42
CA ARG A 79 -16.09 25.81 6.32
C ARG A 79 -15.09 24.92 5.56
N PRO A 80 -13.91 24.66 6.14
CA PRO A 80 -12.99 23.68 5.57
C PRO A 80 -13.53 22.26 5.71
N ILE A 81 -13.11 21.37 4.82
CA ILE A 81 -13.38 19.93 4.93
C ILE A 81 -12.22 19.28 5.67
N ILE A 82 -12.54 18.65 6.82
CA ILE A 82 -11.65 17.79 7.58
C ILE A 82 -12.40 16.48 7.80
N MET A 83 -12.05 15.44 7.07
CA MET A 83 -12.74 14.15 7.19
C MET A 83 -12.58 13.60 8.61
N CYS A 84 -13.68 13.37 9.30
CA CYS A 84 -13.64 12.84 10.67
C CYS A 84 -13.14 11.40 10.70
N GLU A 85 -13.36 10.65 9.61
CA GLU A 85 -12.74 9.34 9.35
C GLU A 85 -12.45 9.21 7.84
N TYR A 86 -11.28 8.69 7.51
CA TYR A 86 -10.91 8.28 6.16
C TYR A 86 -9.82 7.21 6.21
N SER A 87 -9.56 6.55 5.06
CA SER A 87 -8.50 5.56 4.95
C SER A 87 -8.56 4.51 6.07
N HIS A 88 -9.70 3.80 6.16
CA HIS A 88 -9.92 2.75 7.15
C HIS A 88 -8.81 1.70 7.12
N ALA A 89 -8.19 1.40 8.28
CA ALA A 89 -6.93 0.66 8.34
C ALA A 89 -7.10 -0.82 8.75
N MET A 90 -8.24 -1.42 8.45
CA MET A 90 -8.55 -2.80 8.79
C MET A 90 -7.74 -3.78 7.92
N GLY A 91 -6.89 -4.57 8.56
CA GLY A 91 -6.04 -5.55 7.87
C GLY A 91 -5.03 -4.92 6.91
N ASN A 92 -4.92 -5.47 5.71
CA ASN A 92 -4.08 -4.96 4.62
C ASN A 92 -4.84 -3.87 3.84
N ALA A 93 -4.69 -2.62 4.25
CA ALA A 93 -5.54 -1.49 3.88
C ALA A 93 -4.75 -0.24 3.50
N ASN A 94 -5.43 0.92 3.53
CA ASN A 94 -4.91 2.26 3.30
C ASN A 94 -4.41 2.51 1.86
N GLY A 95 -5.05 1.85 0.89
CA GLY A 95 -4.88 2.18 -0.52
C GLY A 95 -5.33 3.60 -0.84
N SER A 96 -4.76 4.21 -1.88
CA SER A 96 -5.08 5.55 -2.38
C SER A 96 -4.87 6.71 -1.39
N LEU A 97 -4.16 6.49 -0.27
CA LEU A 97 -3.88 7.56 0.69
C LEU A 97 -3.10 8.71 0.04
N ALA A 98 -2.14 8.40 -0.83
CA ALA A 98 -1.40 9.41 -1.61
C ALA A 98 -2.31 10.21 -2.55
N ASP A 99 -3.34 9.58 -3.14
CA ASP A 99 -4.31 10.26 -4.00
C ASP A 99 -5.18 11.25 -3.21
N TYR A 100 -5.60 10.87 -2.00
CA TYR A 100 -6.30 11.79 -1.10
C TYR A 100 -5.42 13.00 -0.77
N TRP A 101 -4.17 12.79 -0.41
CA TRP A 101 -3.27 13.89 -0.07
C TRP A 101 -2.93 14.79 -1.25
N LYS A 102 -2.78 14.23 -2.45
CA LYS A 102 -2.67 15.01 -3.68
C LYS A 102 -3.90 15.89 -3.91
N ALA A 103 -5.09 15.39 -3.61
CA ALA A 103 -6.33 16.16 -3.71
C ALA A 103 -6.40 17.26 -2.64
N ILE A 104 -6.08 16.91 -1.38
CA ILE A 104 -6.07 17.84 -0.24
C ILE A 104 -5.11 19.01 -0.51
N GLU A 105 -3.89 18.72 -0.93
CA GLU A 105 -2.85 19.72 -1.16
C GLU A 105 -3.15 20.62 -2.38
N SER A 106 -3.88 20.11 -3.37
CA SER A 106 -4.17 20.84 -4.61
C SER A 106 -5.53 21.54 -4.65
N THR A 107 -6.39 21.34 -3.65
CA THR A 107 -7.76 21.87 -3.67
C THR A 107 -8.01 22.75 -2.44
N PRO A 108 -8.09 24.09 -2.60
CA PRO A 108 -8.41 24.99 -1.49
C PRO A 108 -9.73 24.62 -0.82
N GLY A 109 -9.73 24.58 0.52
CA GLY A 109 -10.87 24.16 1.35
C GLY A 109 -10.77 22.73 1.86
N LEU A 110 -9.92 21.88 1.28
CA LEU A 110 -9.56 20.58 1.87
C LEU A 110 -8.39 20.76 2.83
N GLN A 111 -8.51 20.23 4.04
CA GLN A 111 -7.49 20.39 5.10
C GLN A 111 -6.84 19.07 5.52
N GLY A 112 -7.52 17.95 5.36
CA GLY A 112 -7.04 16.64 5.78
C GLY A 112 -8.14 15.76 6.35
N GLY A 113 -7.74 14.84 7.22
CA GLY A 113 -8.66 13.91 7.89
C GLY A 113 -7.94 13.07 8.94
N PHE A 114 -8.73 12.27 9.65
CA PHE A 114 -8.25 11.36 10.68
C PHE A 114 -8.35 9.91 10.17
N ILE A 115 -7.20 9.22 10.13
CA ILE A 115 -7.17 7.79 9.75
C ILE A 115 -7.87 6.98 10.85
N SER A 116 -8.78 6.12 10.47
CA SER A 116 -9.46 5.21 11.37
C SER A 116 -8.83 3.81 11.24
N ASP A 117 -7.98 3.35 12.14
CA ASP A 117 -7.66 3.81 13.48
C ASP A 117 -6.13 3.86 13.71
N TRP A 118 -5.68 4.18 14.96
CA TRP A 118 -4.26 4.25 15.30
C TRP A 118 -3.65 2.87 15.59
N VAL A 119 -4.29 2.05 16.44
CA VAL A 119 -3.76 0.76 16.90
C VAL A 119 -4.86 -0.31 16.93
N ASP A 120 -4.55 -1.51 16.43
CA ASP A 120 -5.43 -2.65 16.56
C ASP A 120 -5.74 -2.95 18.04
N GLN A 121 -6.99 -3.24 18.34
CA GLN A 121 -7.47 -3.48 19.70
C GLN A 121 -7.56 -4.97 20.06
N GLY A 122 -6.74 -5.80 19.43
CA GLY A 122 -6.65 -7.24 19.71
C GLY A 122 -6.07 -7.53 21.11
N ILE A 123 -6.55 -8.60 21.74
CA ILE A 123 -6.12 -9.02 23.07
C ILE A 123 -5.17 -10.21 22.96
N ALA A 124 -3.97 -10.09 23.56
CA ALA A 124 -2.96 -11.14 23.51
C ALA A 124 -3.44 -12.45 24.13
N ALA A 125 -3.22 -13.56 23.44
CA ALA A 125 -3.58 -14.90 23.87
C ALA A 125 -2.57 -15.94 23.39
N THR A 126 -2.70 -17.15 23.93
CA THR A 126 -1.90 -18.30 23.52
C THR A 126 -2.85 -19.45 23.17
N SER A 127 -2.64 -20.07 22.01
CA SER A 127 -3.40 -21.23 21.56
C SER A 127 -3.09 -22.47 22.43
N LYS A 128 -3.88 -23.52 22.29
CA LYS A 128 -3.64 -24.81 22.99
C LYS A 128 -2.27 -25.39 22.69
N ASP A 129 -1.74 -25.11 21.50
CA ASP A 129 -0.44 -25.59 21.03
C ASP A 129 0.71 -24.63 21.40
N GLY A 130 0.46 -23.64 22.25
CA GLY A 130 1.48 -22.69 22.73
C GLY A 130 1.81 -21.55 21.78
N LYS A 131 1.11 -21.38 20.66
CA LYS A 131 1.34 -20.29 19.72
C LYS A 131 0.69 -19.00 20.19
N LYS A 132 1.42 -17.89 20.18
CA LYS A 132 0.90 -16.55 20.48
C LYS A 132 0.02 -16.04 19.35
N TYR A 133 -1.08 -15.39 19.69
CA TYR A 133 -1.99 -14.75 18.72
C TYR A 133 -2.79 -13.64 19.38
N TRP A 134 -3.56 -12.92 18.60
CA TRP A 134 -4.46 -11.86 19.07
C TRP A 134 -5.91 -12.32 18.97
N LYS A 135 -6.65 -12.20 20.07
CA LYS A 135 -8.10 -12.41 20.11
C LYS A 135 -8.84 -11.17 19.65
N TYR A 136 -10.00 -11.39 19.05
CA TYR A 136 -10.96 -10.35 18.68
C TYR A 136 -12.40 -10.83 18.93
N GLY A 137 -13.45 -10.09 18.53
CA GLY A 137 -14.84 -10.43 18.78
C GLY A 137 -15.23 -11.85 18.32
N GLY A 138 -16.00 -12.55 19.14
CA GLY A 138 -16.39 -13.95 19.00
C GLY A 138 -15.45 -14.94 19.69
N ASP A 139 -14.19 -14.59 19.93
CA ASP A 139 -13.22 -15.47 20.62
C ASP A 139 -13.48 -15.62 22.13
N PHE A 140 -14.40 -14.86 22.68
CA PHE A 140 -14.78 -14.86 24.09
C PHE A 140 -16.12 -15.56 24.34
N GLY A 141 -16.71 -16.16 23.29
CA GLY A 141 -18.06 -16.73 23.33
C GLY A 141 -19.16 -15.68 23.24
N ASP A 142 -18.80 -14.45 22.89
CA ASP A 142 -19.71 -13.34 22.65
C ASP A 142 -20.46 -13.49 21.32
N SER A 143 -21.78 -13.31 21.37
CA SER A 143 -22.67 -13.35 20.20
C SER A 143 -23.98 -12.63 20.54
N PRO A 144 -24.45 -11.69 19.70
CA PRO A 144 -23.81 -11.19 18.49
C PRO A 144 -22.55 -10.35 18.77
N CYS A 145 -21.64 -10.25 17.78
CA CYS A 145 -20.44 -9.42 17.87
C CYS A 145 -20.04 -8.90 16.47
N ASP A 146 -19.14 -7.92 16.42
CA ASP A 146 -18.62 -7.36 15.18
C ASP A 146 -17.28 -7.96 14.76
N TYR A 147 -16.89 -9.10 15.38
CA TYR A 147 -15.68 -9.86 15.06
C TYR A 147 -14.42 -8.98 15.09
N ASP A 148 -13.73 -8.89 13.96
CA ASP A 148 -12.45 -8.21 13.77
C ASP A 148 -12.56 -6.70 13.45
N PHE A 149 -13.76 -6.09 13.58
CA PHE A 149 -13.93 -4.63 13.46
C PHE A 149 -13.27 -3.81 14.60
N CYS A 150 -12.56 -4.45 15.48
CA CYS A 150 -11.65 -3.85 16.45
C CYS A 150 -10.19 -3.84 15.99
N LEU A 151 -9.87 -4.36 14.79
CA LEU A 151 -8.53 -4.48 14.24
C LEU A 151 -8.30 -3.46 13.11
N ASN A 152 -8.53 -2.19 13.41
CA ASN A 152 -8.59 -1.10 12.45
C ASN A 152 -7.34 -0.20 12.47
N GLY A 153 -6.30 -0.58 13.21
CA GLY A 153 -5.12 0.26 13.42
C GLY A 153 -4.11 0.23 12.29
N ILE A 154 -3.36 1.32 12.12
CA ILE A 154 -2.12 1.33 11.32
C ILE A 154 -0.93 0.71 12.05
N LEU A 155 -1.12 0.37 13.33
CA LEU A 155 -0.19 -0.40 14.16
C LEU A 155 -0.87 -1.69 14.62
N PHE A 156 -0.08 -2.74 14.82
CA PHE A 156 -0.53 -3.95 15.51
C PHE A 156 -0.80 -3.67 17.01
N PRO A 157 -1.47 -4.58 17.75
CA PRO A 157 -1.79 -4.35 19.17
C PRO A 157 -0.56 -4.15 20.07
N ASP A 158 0.59 -4.72 19.69
CA ASP A 158 1.88 -4.51 20.36
C ASP A 158 2.60 -3.22 19.93
N LYS A 159 1.94 -2.40 19.11
CA LYS A 159 2.43 -1.14 18.54
C LYS A 159 3.54 -1.31 17.49
N THR A 160 3.77 -2.51 16.96
CA THR A 160 4.63 -2.67 15.79
C THR A 160 3.95 -2.06 14.55
N PRO A 161 4.69 -1.36 13.69
CA PRO A 161 4.12 -0.73 12.50
C PRO A 161 3.60 -1.73 11.48
N LYS A 162 2.38 -1.52 10.97
CA LYS A 162 1.95 -2.12 9.70
C LYS A 162 2.58 -1.36 8.51
N PRO A 163 2.63 -1.96 7.30
CA PRO A 163 3.14 -1.28 6.10
C PRO A 163 2.49 0.08 5.83
N ALA A 164 1.22 0.25 6.15
CA ALA A 164 0.49 1.52 6.06
C ALA A 164 1.12 2.66 6.88
N MET A 165 1.78 2.36 8.00
CA MET A 165 2.46 3.38 8.81
C MET A 165 3.66 3.99 8.09
N TYR A 166 4.39 3.19 7.30
CA TYR A 166 5.49 3.71 6.46
C TYR A 166 4.95 4.60 5.34
N GLU A 167 3.81 4.22 4.76
CA GLU A 167 3.11 5.03 3.76
C GLU A 167 2.69 6.38 4.33
N CYS A 168 2.07 6.39 5.53
CA CYS A 168 1.75 7.62 6.27
C CYS A 168 2.98 8.49 6.51
N LYS A 169 4.09 7.90 6.99
CA LYS A 169 5.34 8.62 7.22
C LYS A 169 5.86 9.28 5.95
N GLY A 170 5.79 8.57 4.83
CA GLY A 170 6.18 9.10 3.52
C GLY A 170 5.27 10.25 3.09
N ILE A 171 3.95 10.07 3.10
CA ILE A 171 2.98 11.07 2.63
C ILE A 171 2.95 12.31 3.53
N PHE A 172 3.05 12.16 4.84
CA PHE A 172 3.02 13.26 5.80
C PHE A 172 4.39 13.92 6.04
N ALA A 173 5.41 13.52 5.28
CA ALA A 173 6.74 14.08 5.45
C ALA A 173 6.75 15.60 5.27
N PRO A 174 7.37 16.34 6.20
CA PRO A 174 7.32 17.81 6.21
C PRO A 174 8.32 18.46 5.26
N VAL A 175 9.01 17.68 4.44
CA VAL A 175 9.94 18.14 3.41
C VAL A 175 9.76 17.31 2.15
N ARG A 176 9.70 17.95 1.01
CA ARG A 176 9.58 17.31 -0.30
C ARG A 176 10.66 17.84 -1.24
N ILE A 177 11.04 17.00 -2.20
CA ILE A 177 11.87 17.42 -3.33
C ILE A 177 11.11 17.21 -4.64
N GLU A 178 11.16 18.21 -5.50
CA GLU A 178 10.53 18.18 -6.82
C GLU A 178 11.55 18.52 -7.91
N SER A 179 11.36 17.94 -9.09
CA SER A 179 12.16 18.29 -10.25
C SER A 179 11.65 19.60 -10.88
N VAL A 180 12.52 20.58 -11.03
CA VAL A 180 12.25 21.81 -11.79
C VAL A 180 12.79 21.67 -13.21
N ASN A 181 14.03 21.21 -13.35
CA ASN A 181 14.65 20.93 -14.64
C ASN A 181 15.70 19.81 -14.47
N LEU A 182 15.29 18.56 -14.64
CA LEU A 182 16.18 17.41 -14.50
C LEU A 182 17.38 17.45 -15.44
N LYS A 183 17.20 17.94 -16.68
CA LYS A 183 18.30 18.06 -17.65
C LYS A 183 19.42 18.97 -17.19
N LYS A 184 19.09 20.01 -16.40
CA LYS A 184 20.04 20.93 -15.79
C LYS A 184 20.41 20.57 -14.35
N GLY A 185 19.80 19.51 -13.79
CA GLY A 185 19.98 19.12 -12.40
C GLY A 185 19.34 20.08 -11.40
N ILE A 186 18.36 20.88 -11.82
CA ILE A 186 17.71 21.87 -10.95
C ILE A 186 16.49 21.21 -10.28
N LEU A 187 16.51 21.26 -8.95
CA LEU A 187 15.47 20.69 -8.08
C LEU A 187 14.99 21.80 -7.10
N ALA A 188 13.77 21.63 -6.59
CA ALA A 188 13.21 22.45 -5.53
C ALA A 188 13.02 21.61 -4.27
N ILE A 189 13.49 22.07 -3.14
CA ILE A 189 13.20 21.54 -1.81
C ILE A 189 12.12 22.41 -1.21
N GLU A 190 10.97 21.83 -0.91
CA GLU A 190 9.82 22.50 -0.31
C GLU A 190 9.82 22.29 1.21
N ASN A 191 9.70 23.39 1.96
CA ASN A 191 9.49 23.35 3.39
C ASN A 191 7.99 23.25 3.70
N ARG A 192 7.54 22.12 4.15
CA ARG A 192 6.15 21.83 4.52
C ARG A 192 5.93 21.76 6.03
N PHE A 193 6.94 22.12 6.82
CA PHE A 193 6.75 22.37 8.24
C PHE A 193 5.86 23.60 8.47
N ASP A 194 5.19 23.66 9.61
CA ASP A 194 4.44 24.85 10.04
C ASP A 194 5.32 25.85 10.82
N PHE A 195 6.34 25.35 11.57
CA PHE A 195 7.11 26.16 12.51
C PHE A 195 8.64 26.00 12.38
N THR A 196 9.11 25.08 11.55
CA THR A 196 10.53 24.71 11.49
C THR A 196 11.17 25.15 10.20
N LYS A 197 12.33 25.84 10.27
CA LYS A 197 13.11 26.20 9.10
C LYS A 197 13.97 25.04 8.61
N LEU A 198 14.26 24.95 7.30
CA LEU A 198 15.00 23.86 6.67
C LEU A 198 16.44 23.73 7.14
N ASN A 199 17.08 24.80 7.62
CA ASN A 199 18.48 24.77 8.12
C ASN A 199 18.67 23.90 9.38
N GLN A 200 17.60 23.35 9.95
CA GLN A 200 17.68 22.33 11.01
C GLN A 200 17.90 20.91 10.46
N LEU A 201 17.88 20.76 9.12
CA LEU A 201 18.09 19.51 8.45
C LEU A 201 19.43 19.49 7.68
N THR A 202 19.89 18.29 7.42
CA THR A 202 20.92 18.00 6.43
C THR A 202 20.26 17.31 5.25
N PHE A 203 20.61 17.73 4.04
CA PHE A 203 20.22 17.07 2.81
C PHE A 203 21.34 16.17 2.32
N GLU A 204 21.03 14.88 2.17
CA GLU A 204 21.88 13.87 1.56
C GLU A 204 21.21 13.40 0.27
N TRP A 205 21.99 13.17 -0.77
CA TRP A 205 21.47 12.63 -2.01
C TRP A 205 22.39 11.55 -2.58
N ASN A 206 21.80 10.60 -3.27
CA ASN A 206 22.55 9.66 -4.09
C ASN A 206 21.81 9.37 -5.39
N ILE A 207 22.58 9.02 -6.42
CA ILE A 207 22.09 8.60 -7.71
C ILE A 207 22.51 7.18 -7.93
N SER A 208 21.54 6.32 -8.24
CA SER A 208 21.77 4.94 -8.63
C SER A 208 21.53 4.74 -10.12
N LEU A 209 22.37 3.93 -10.73
CA LEU A 209 22.30 3.44 -12.09
C LEU A 209 22.11 1.92 -12.04
N ASN A 210 20.96 1.41 -12.47
CA ASN A 210 20.59 0.00 -12.34
C ASN A 210 20.83 -0.53 -10.92
N GLY A 211 20.44 0.27 -9.90
CA GLY A 211 20.60 -0.03 -8.49
C GLY A 211 22.02 0.15 -7.91
N ARG A 212 23.03 0.39 -8.73
CA ARG A 212 24.41 0.62 -8.27
C ARG A 212 24.66 2.11 -8.02
N LEU A 213 25.30 2.47 -6.91
CA LEU A 213 25.63 3.84 -6.59
C LEU A 213 26.55 4.44 -7.65
N ALA A 214 26.09 5.49 -8.34
CA ALA A 214 26.85 6.23 -9.35
C ALA A 214 27.45 7.51 -8.80
N ALA A 215 26.72 8.23 -7.95
CA ALA A 215 27.18 9.45 -7.30
C ALA A 215 26.44 9.70 -6.00
N SER A 216 27.05 10.47 -5.09
CA SER A 216 26.40 10.90 -3.86
C SER A 216 26.94 12.23 -3.38
N GLY A 217 26.19 12.90 -2.54
CA GLY A 217 26.63 14.13 -1.91
C GLY A 217 25.81 14.50 -0.70
N LYS A 218 26.26 15.52 -0.01
CA LYS A 218 25.65 16.05 1.21
C LYS A 218 25.82 17.55 1.26
N GLN A 219 24.76 18.25 1.64
CA GLN A 219 24.83 19.71 1.80
C GLN A 219 23.96 20.21 2.95
N LYS A 220 24.33 21.36 3.50
CA LYS A 220 23.50 22.12 4.43
C LYS A 220 22.39 22.83 3.67
N LEU A 221 21.25 23.00 4.30
CA LEU A 221 20.14 23.77 3.77
C LEU A 221 20.11 25.19 4.34
N GLU A 222 19.62 26.13 3.53
CA GLU A 222 19.39 27.50 3.95
C GLU A 222 18.22 27.60 4.96
N PRO A 223 18.08 28.68 5.71
CA PRO A 223 17.00 28.87 6.68
C PRO A 223 15.66 29.23 6.03
N VAL A 224 15.23 28.41 5.07
CA VAL A 224 13.94 28.55 4.34
C VAL A 224 12.79 28.44 5.31
N ALA A 225 11.87 29.39 5.26
CA ALA A 225 10.71 29.43 6.14
C ALA A 225 9.64 28.40 5.75
N PRO A 226 8.71 28.06 6.65
CA PRO A 226 7.54 27.24 6.32
C PRO A 226 6.78 27.78 5.11
N GLY A 227 6.37 26.87 4.21
CA GLY A 227 5.67 27.18 2.95
C GLY A 227 6.57 27.70 1.82
N GLU A 228 7.85 27.95 2.06
CA GLU A 228 8.80 28.41 1.04
C GLU A 228 9.60 27.27 0.43
N ARG A 229 10.30 27.57 -0.68
CA ARG A 229 11.11 26.61 -1.45
C ARG A 229 12.55 27.09 -1.62
N GLN A 230 13.50 26.15 -1.58
CA GLN A 230 14.89 26.36 -1.94
C GLN A 230 15.20 25.66 -3.26
N LEU A 231 15.75 26.39 -4.24
CA LEU A 231 16.31 25.78 -5.44
C LEU A 231 17.71 25.27 -5.16
N ILE A 232 18.01 24.07 -5.63
CA ILE A 232 19.34 23.46 -5.58
C ILE A 232 19.73 22.97 -6.98
N ALA A 233 21.04 22.90 -7.23
CA ALA A 233 21.58 22.31 -8.43
C ALA A 233 22.45 21.10 -8.07
N LEU A 234 22.14 19.94 -8.67
CA LEU A 234 22.95 18.74 -8.59
C LEU A 234 23.71 18.51 -9.91
N PRO A 235 24.90 17.88 -9.90
CA PRO A 235 25.74 17.70 -11.09
C PRO A 235 25.21 16.60 -12.04
N LEU A 236 23.90 16.54 -12.27
CA LEU A 236 23.23 15.48 -13.07
C LEU A 236 23.72 15.48 -14.52
N THR A 237 23.99 16.66 -15.09
CA THR A 237 24.47 16.79 -16.48
C THR A 237 25.81 16.12 -16.74
N LEU A 238 26.67 16.01 -15.74
CA LEU A 238 27.96 15.34 -15.85
C LEU A 238 27.81 13.80 -15.88
N LEU A 239 26.81 13.29 -15.16
CA LEU A 239 26.51 11.85 -15.08
C LEU A 239 25.86 11.32 -16.37
N PHE A 240 25.07 12.15 -17.05
CA PHE A 240 24.39 11.74 -18.29
C PHE A 240 25.30 11.74 -19.53
N LYS A 241 26.35 12.54 -19.57
CA LYS A 241 27.19 12.76 -20.75
C LYS A 241 28.23 11.66 -21.06
N GLY A 242 28.15 10.48 -20.48
CA GLY A 242 29.12 9.45 -20.83
C GLY A 242 28.99 8.11 -20.11
N ILE A 243 28.09 8.00 -19.17
CA ILE A 243 27.95 6.81 -18.34
C ILE A 243 26.59 6.10 -18.57
N ALA A 244 25.50 6.87 -18.71
CA ALA A 244 24.17 6.34 -18.83
C ALA A 244 23.81 5.91 -20.26
N LYS A 245 23.32 4.68 -20.40
CA LYS A 245 22.76 4.15 -21.65
C LYS A 245 21.26 4.44 -21.72
N LYS A 246 20.67 4.37 -22.91
CA LYS A 246 19.24 4.66 -23.15
C LYS A 246 18.29 3.77 -22.35
N ASN A 247 18.71 2.57 -21.99
CA ASN A 247 17.86 1.58 -21.30
C ASN A 247 18.15 1.44 -19.81
N ASP A 248 19.06 2.25 -19.26
CA ASP A 248 19.39 2.18 -17.84
C ASP A 248 18.25 2.73 -16.97
N ASP A 249 18.09 2.17 -15.79
CA ASP A 249 17.24 2.69 -14.73
C ASP A 249 18.06 3.65 -13.87
N ILE A 250 17.61 4.91 -13.75
CA ILE A 250 18.34 5.95 -13.03
C ILE A 250 17.41 6.59 -12.00
N GLN A 251 17.76 6.44 -10.72
CA GLN A 251 17.02 6.95 -9.59
C GLN A 251 17.85 7.96 -8.81
N LEU A 252 17.25 9.09 -8.44
CA LEU A 252 17.78 10.04 -7.47
C LEU A 252 17.04 9.86 -6.14
N ASN A 253 17.78 9.52 -5.09
CA ASN A 253 17.28 9.48 -3.72
C ASN A 253 17.67 10.74 -2.97
N ALA A 254 16.71 11.38 -2.33
CA ALA A 254 16.86 12.55 -1.48
C ALA A 254 16.52 12.18 -0.04
N ILE A 255 17.46 12.37 0.88
CA ILE A 255 17.32 11.97 2.27
C ILE A 255 17.51 13.21 3.14
N PHE A 256 16.53 13.52 3.98
CA PHE A 256 16.57 14.62 4.91
C PHE A 256 16.72 14.09 6.34
N ARG A 257 17.71 14.61 7.08
CA ARG A 257 17.97 14.17 8.46
C ARG A 257 18.07 15.35 9.41
N TRP A 258 17.63 15.15 10.65
CA TRP A 258 17.90 16.11 11.71
C TRP A 258 19.41 16.33 11.87
N ASN A 259 19.85 17.60 11.90
CA ASN A 259 21.26 17.91 12.10
C ASN A 259 21.63 18.20 13.58
N LYS A 260 20.64 18.13 14.47
CA LYS A 260 20.77 18.28 15.92
C LYS A 260 19.73 17.39 16.64
N ASP A 261 19.91 17.21 17.94
CA ASP A 261 18.91 16.56 18.79
C ASP A 261 17.67 17.46 18.94
N MET A 262 16.50 16.83 18.87
CA MET A 262 15.19 17.42 19.12
C MET A 262 14.58 16.76 20.37
N THR A 263 13.51 17.31 20.93
CA THR A 263 12.79 16.70 22.07
C THR A 263 12.21 15.32 21.74
N PHE A 264 11.92 15.07 20.46
CA PHE A 264 11.24 13.88 19.93
C PHE A 264 12.06 13.07 18.93
N ALA A 265 13.28 13.51 18.57
CA ALA A 265 14.15 12.85 17.60
C ALA A 265 15.62 13.11 17.90
N LYS A 266 16.51 12.27 17.39
CA LYS A 266 17.95 12.40 17.52
C LYS A 266 18.59 12.96 16.26
N LYS A 267 19.76 13.58 16.42
CA LYS A 267 20.62 13.95 15.29
C LYS A 267 20.90 12.72 14.43
N GLY A 268 20.65 12.85 13.13
CA GLY A 268 20.81 11.78 12.15
C GLY A 268 19.53 11.00 11.84
N ASP A 269 18.48 11.14 12.65
CA ASP A 269 17.19 10.51 12.35
C ASP A 269 16.61 11.04 11.04
N ILE A 270 16.02 10.12 10.26
CA ILE A 270 15.45 10.43 8.96
C ILE A 270 14.10 11.14 9.15
N VAL A 271 13.99 12.33 8.57
CA VAL A 271 12.76 13.13 8.51
C VAL A 271 11.93 12.76 7.28
N SER A 272 12.59 12.69 6.12
CA SER A 272 11.97 12.36 4.83
C SER A 272 12.95 11.63 3.93
N ILE A 273 12.39 10.75 3.10
CA ILE A 273 13.08 10.17 1.95
C ILE A 273 12.15 10.33 0.75
N ASP A 274 12.63 11.00 -0.28
CA ASP A 274 11.95 11.10 -1.57
C ASP A 274 12.82 10.46 -2.66
N GLN A 275 12.17 9.94 -3.70
CA GLN A 275 12.85 9.40 -4.87
C GLN A 275 12.30 10.05 -6.14
N ILE A 276 13.20 10.44 -7.03
CA ILE A 276 12.86 10.96 -8.35
C ILE A 276 13.40 9.99 -9.40
N GLU A 277 12.51 9.41 -10.21
CA GLU A 277 12.88 8.65 -11.38
C GLU A 277 13.41 9.61 -12.46
N ILE A 278 14.71 9.53 -12.73
CA ILE A 278 15.36 10.34 -13.77
C ILE A 278 15.18 9.67 -15.12
N GLN A 279 15.32 8.35 -15.17
CA GLN A 279 15.12 7.53 -16.37
C GLN A 279 14.60 6.16 -15.97
N LYS A 280 13.51 5.72 -16.62
CA LYS A 280 12.97 4.38 -16.44
C LYS A 280 13.76 3.38 -17.29
N GLY A 281 14.24 2.32 -16.63
CA GLY A 281 14.88 1.18 -17.29
C GLY A 281 13.94 0.45 -18.25
N LYS A 282 14.50 -0.15 -19.30
CA LYS A 282 13.75 -0.93 -20.28
C LYS A 282 14.51 -2.19 -20.66
N GLY A 283 13.75 -3.29 -20.80
CA GLY A 283 14.31 -4.57 -21.18
C GLY A 283 15.18 -5.21 -20.08
N PHE A 284 15.89 -6.23 -20.45
CA PHE A 284 16.79 -6.93 -19.51
C PHE A 284 18.04 -6.10 -19.24
N ALA A 285 18.20 -5.66 -17.99
CA ALA A 285 19.39 -4.94 -17.52
C ALA A 285 20.48 -5.91 -17.05
N ASP A 286 21.73 -5.44 -17.00
CA ASP A 286 22.86 -6.23 -16.49
C ASP A 286 22.88 -6.16 -14.94
N PHE A 287 22.04 -6.95 -14.27
CA PHE A 287 22.01 -7.01 -12.80
C PHE A 287 23.02 -8.02 -12.25
N ALA A 288 23.17 -9.16 -12.91
CA ALA A 288 24.12 -10.22 -12.53
C ALA A 288 24.69 -10.93 -13.77
N ASP A 289 25.83 -11.60 -13.60
CA ASP A 289 26.38 -12.48 -14.61
C ASP A 289 25.53 -13.75 -14.74
N PHE A 290 25.48 -14.34 -15.94
CA PHE A 290 24.78 -15.60 -16.19
C PHE A 290 25.57 -16.84 -15.74
N GLU A 291 26.47 -16.68 -14.76
CA GLU A 291 27.06 -17.82 -14.08
C GLU A 291 26.09 -18.27 -12.98
N SER A 292 25.54 -19.46 -13.14
CA SER A 292 24.53 -20.00 -12.23
C SER A 292 24.99 -21.28 -11.60
N SER A 293 24.69 -21.44 -10.31
CA SER A 293 24.74 -22.69 -9.58
C SER A 293 23.34 -23.24 -9.30
N CYS A 294 22.34 -22.84 -10.10
CA CYS A 294 20.95 -23.23 -9.88
C CYS A 294 20.70 -24.68 -10.30
N GLU A 295 20.74 -25.57 -9.33
CA GLU A 295 20.39 -26.97 -9.52
C GLU A 295 18.87 -27.20 -9.68
N ASP A 296 18.05 -26.31 -9.11
CA ASP A 296 16.57 -26.44 -9.03
C ASP A 296 15.85 -25.71 -10.16
N CYS A 297 16.53 -25.04 -11.07
CA CYS A 297 15.93 -24.19 -12.09
C CYS A 297 14.87 -24.91 -12.93
N ALA A 298 15.14 -26.15 -13.34
CA ALA A 298 14.21 -26.94 -14.15
C ALA A 298 12.92 -27.23 -13.38
N ASP A 299 13.02 -27.69 -12.13
CA ASP A 299 11.88 -28.03 -11.29
C ASP A 299 11.05 -26.77 -10.95
N VAL A 300 11.72 -25.65 -10.64
CA VAL A 300 11.07 -24.36 -10.41
C VAL A 300 10.29 -23.90 -11.65
N ILE A 301 10.92 -23.95 -12.83
CA ILE A 301 10.28 -23.56 -14.09
C ILE A 301 9.11 -24.50 -14.43
N ASP A 302 9.21 -25.78 -14.13
CA ASP A 302 8.13 -26.75 -14.38
C ASP A 302 6.95 -26.61 -13.41
N SER A 303 7.18 -25.99 -12.25
CA SER A 303 6.13 -25.69 -11.27
C SER A 303 5.22 -24.50 -11.66
N ILE A 304 5.51 -23.77 -12.74
CA ILE A 304 4.78 -22.56 -13.15
C ILE A 304 3.29 -22.85 -13.38
N LYS A 305 2.43 -22.18 -12.60
CA LYS A 305 0.97 -22.20 -12.73
C LYS A 305 0.43 -20.79 -12.92
N ALA A 306 -0.64 -20.63 -13.71
CA ALA A 306 -1.37 -19.37 -13.75
C ALA A 306 -1.96 -19.05 -12.37
N ASN A 307 -1.92 -17.79 -11.97
CA ASN A 307 -2.47 -17.31 -10.72
C ASN A 307 -3.25 -16.00 -10.94
N ILE A 308 -4.56 -16.07 -10.74
CA ILE A 308 -5.48 -14.94 -10.90
C ILE A 308 -6.24 -14.63 -9.61
N VAL A 309 -5.81 -15.20 -8.49
CA VAL A 309 -6.44 -15.04 -7.17
C VAL A 309 -5.41 -14.68 -6.12
N HIS A 310 -5.86 -13.97 -5.10
CA HIS A 310 -5.17 -13.80 -3.82
C HIS A 310 -6.12 -14.12 -2.65
N ALA A 311 -5.61 -14.23 -1.45
CA ALA A 311 -6.46 -14.32 -0.26
C ALA A 311 -7.15 -12.97 -0.06
N TYR A 312 -8.49 -12.93 -0.18
CA TYR A 312 -9.24 -11.67 -0.14
C TYR A 312 -8.92 -10.88 1.13
N THR A 313 -8.70 -9.58 0.97
CA THR A 313 -8.43 -8.66 2.09
C THR A 313 -9.72 -8.30 2.80
N GLU A 314 -9.62 -7.79 4.04
CA GLU A 314 -10.80 -7.28 4.77
C GLU A 314 -11.48 -6.11 4.05
N ASN A 315 -10.77 -5.40 3.17
CA ASN A 315 -11.34 -4.34 2.35
C ASN A 315 -12.15 -4.85 1.15
N GLU A 316 -11.93 -6.08 0.74
CA GLU A 316 -12.69 -6.73 -0.32
C GLU A 316 -13.87 -7.50 0.27
N CYS A 317 -13.66 -8.12 1.43
CA CYS A 317 -14.64 -8.97 2.07
C CYS A 317 -14.30 -9.13 3.56
N VAL A 318 -15.15 -8.63 4.44
CA VAL A 318 -14.99 -8.88 5.89
C VAL A 318 -15.23 -10.37 6.16
N LYS A 319 -14.16 -11.12 6.23
CA LYS A 319 -14.13 -12.59 6.20
C LYS A 319 -14.99 -13.22 7.30
N ASN A 320 -14.91 -12.68 8.51
CA ASN A 320 -15.66 -13.20 9.65
C ASN A 320 -17.18 -12.93 9.57
N LYS A 321 -17.60 -12.06 8.66
CA LYS A 321 -19.01 -11.76 8.38
C LYS A 321 -19.57 -12.46 7.14
N ILE A 322 -18.81 -13.39 6.55
CA ILE A 322 -19.36 -14.30 5.54
C ILE A 322 -20.29 -15.26 6.24
N THR A 323 -21.58 -15.09 6.01
CA THR A 323 -22.61 -16.04 6.46
C THR A 323 -22.84 -17.10 5.42
N THR A 324 -23.15 -18.32 5.85
CA THR A 324 -23.63 -19.37 4.94
C THR A 324 -25.15 -19.41 4.98
N ILE A 325 -25.79 -19.27 3.83
CA ILE A 325 -27.22 -19.56 3.65
C ILE A 325 -27.29 -20.80 2.78
N ASN A 326 -27.81 -21.90 3.33
CA ASN A 326 -27.85 -23.22 2.66
C ASN A 326 -26.47 -23.67 2.13
N ASP A 327 -25.44 -23.56 2.98
CA ASP A 327 -24.04 -23.89 2.66
C ASP A 327 -23.40 -23.05 1.54
N ILE A 328 -24.06 -22.02 1.06
CA ILE A 328 -23.50 -21.05 0.12
C ILE A 328 -22.97 -19.87 0.91
N PRO A 329 -21.67 -19.55 0.83
CA PRO A 329 -21.12 -18.34 1.43
C PRO A 329 -21.85 -17.11 0.89
N THR A 330 -22.49 -16.37 1.78
CA THR A 330 -23.15 -15.12 1.43
C THR A 330 -22.28 -14.01 2.01
N PRO A 331 -21.55 -13.24 1.18
CA PRO A 331 -20.81 -12.09 1.66
C PRO A 331 -21.80 -11.11 2.25
N TRP A 332 -21.48 -10.57 3.43
CA TRP A 332 -22.28 -9.52 4.04
C TRP A 332 -22.27 -8.27 3.13
N ASP A 333 -23.19 -7.33 3.37
CA ASP A 333 -23.37 -6.15 2.51
C ASP A 333 -22.13 -5.27 2.36
N PHE A 334 -21.11 -5.44 3.23
CA PHE A 334 -19.81 -4.76 3.14
C PHE A 334 -18.81 -5.38 2.15
N ALA A 335 -19.08 -6.59 1.61
CA ALA A 335 -18.23 -7.07 0.51
C ALA A 335 -18.46 -6.20 -0.72
N ASN A 336 -17.40 -5.73 -1.34
CA ASN A 336 -17.51 -4.97 -2.56
C ASN A 336 -18.08 -5.84 -3.70
N LYS A 337 -18.60 -5.18 -4.73
CA LYS A 337 -19.28 -5.88 -5.84
C LYS A 337 -18.40 -6.94 -6.53
N PRO A 338 -17.12 -6.68 -6.87
CA PRO A 338 -16.29 -7.70 -7.50
C PRO A 338 -16.05 -8.92 -6.61
N THR A 339 -15.87 -8.75 -5.31
CA THR A 339 -15.66 -9.90 -4.41
C THR A 339 -16.88 -10.81 -4.31
N LYS A 340 -18.09 -10.25 -4.33
CA LYS A 340 -19.33 -11.03 -4.45
C LYS A 340 -19.31 -11.89 -5.72
N GLU A 341 -18.85 -11.33 -6.84
CA GLU A 341 -18.71 -12.06 -8.10
C GLU A 341 -17.67 -13.18 -8.00
N TRP A 342 -16.51 -12.93 -7.36
CA TRP A 342 -15.46 -13.93 -7.17
C TRP A 342 -15.92 -15.12 -6.32
N ILE A 343 -16.61 -14.86 -5.21
CA ILE A 343 -17.16 -15.89 -4.32
C ILE A 343 -18.24 -16.71 -5.05
N ASN A 344 -19.18 -16.05 -5.71
CA ASN A 344 -20.29 -16.71 -6.42
C ASN A 344 -19.81 -17.62 -7.57
N ASN A 345 -18.67 -17.30 -8.18
CA ASN A 345 -18.06 -18.09 -9.23
C ASN A 345 -17.01 -19.09 -8.72
N ASP A 346 -16.80 -19.15 -7.39
CA ASP A 346 -15.76 -19.97 -6.77
C ASP A 346 -14.38 -19.74 -7.43
N LEU A 347 -14.04 -18.45 -7.67
CA LEU A 347 -12.84 -18.08 -8.40
C LEU A 347 -11.58 -18.62 -7.72
N MET A 348 -11.56 -18.64 -6.38
CA MET A 348 -10.45 -19.13 -5.57
C MET A 348 -10.05 -20.56 -5.92
N ASN A 349 -11.00 -21.44 -6.20
CA ASN A 349 -10.77 -22.85 -6.46
C ASN A 349 -10.86 -23.23 -7.94
N ARG A 350 -11.41 -22.36 -8.78
CA ARG A 350 -11.76 -22.65 -10.18
C ARG A 350 -11.13 -21.67 -11.17
N GLN A 351 -9.95 -21.11 -10.86
CA GLN A 351 -9.29 -20.10 -11.70
C GLN A 351 -9.03 -20.56 -13.15
N ASP A 352 -8.80 -21.86 -13.38
CA ASP A 352 -8.61 -22.45 -14.70
C ASP A 352 -9.80 -22.23 -15.67
N LYS A 353 -11.00 -21.99 -15.15
CA LYS A 353 -12.19 -21.66 -15.96
C LYS A 353 -12.20 -20.21 -16.46
N PHE A 354 -11.40 -19.36 -15.87
CA PHE A 354 -11.41 -17.91 -16.09
C PHE A 354 -10.12 -17.35 -16.69
N VAL A 355 -9.10 -18.19 -16.87
CA VAL A 355 -7.84 -17.80 -17.49
C VAL A 355 -7.42 -18.81 -18.58
N LYS A 356 -7.06 -18.31 -19.76
CA LYS A 356 -6.29 -19.07 -20.76
C LYS A 356 -4.84 -18.68 -20.62
N LYS A 357 -3.95 -19.66 -20.53
CA LYS A 357 -2.51 -19.45 -20.43
C LYS A 357 -1.76 -20.00 -21.61
N SER A 358 -0.69 -19.32 -22.00
CA SER A 358 0.36 -19.83 -22.88
C SER A 358 1.69 -19.67 -22.21
N ILE A 359 2.55 -20.68 -22.24
CA ILE A 359 3.89 -20.64 -21.70
C ILE A 359 4.82 -21.18 -22.77
N LEU A 360 5.72 -20.32 -23.26
CA LEU A 360 6.78 -20.67 -24.18
C LEU A 360 8.09 -20.65 -23.42
N LYS A 361 8.82 -21.75 -23.45
CA LYS A 361 10.13 -21.89 -22.79
C LYS A 361 11.18 -22.13 -23.86
N LYS A 362 12.29 -21.42 -23.79
CA LYS A 362 13.43 -21.56 -24.70
C LYS A 362 14.71 -21.63 -23.87
N ASP A 363 15.39 -22.75 -23.96
CA ASP A 363 16.74 -22.88 -23.41
C ASP A 363 17.71 -22.05 -24.25
N CYS A 364 18.42 -21.12 -23.61
CA CYS A 364 19.45 -20.27 -24.19
C CYS A 364 20.86 -20.64 -23.67
N GLY A 365 21.02 -21.78 -23.04
CA GLY A 365 22.27 -22.33 -22.53
C GLY A 365 22.69 -21.74 -21.18
N LYS A 366 22.68 -20.42 -21.03
CA LYS A 366 22.99 -19.72 -19.76
C LYS A 366 21.77 -19.39 -18.92
N TYR A 367 20.60 -19.37 -19.52
CA TYR A 367 19.31 -19.08 -18.88
C TYR A 367 18.19 -19.71 -19.70
N THR A 368 17.06 -19.90 -19.08
CA THR A 368 15.81 -20.22 -19.78
C THR A 368 15.02 -18.94 -20.00
N ASP A 369 14.67 -18.66 -21.24
CA ASP A 369 13.82 -17.54 -21.66
C ASP A 369 12.35 -18.02 -21.64
N ILE A 370 11.47 -17.29 -20.95
CA ILE A 370 10.10 -17.72 -20.68
C ILE A 370 9.13 -16.59 -21.02
N GLU A 371 8.32 -16.81 -22.04
CA GLU A 371 7.20 -15.93 -22.37
C GLU A 371 5.90 -16.51 -21.84
N ILE A 372 5.16 -15.74 -21.04
CA ILE A 372 3.89 -16.13 -20.44
C ILE A 372 2.80 -15.17 -20.90
N GLY A 373 1.78 -15.73 -21.53
CA GLY A 373 0.55 -15.01 -21.88
C GLY A 373 -0.61 -15.48 -21.01
N LEU A 374 -1.36 -14.54 -20.46
CA LEU A 374 -2.57 -14.77 -19.69
C LEU A 374 -3.73 -14.00 -20.34
N GLU A 375 -4.81 -14.67 -20.67
CA GLU A 375 -6.05 -14.04 -21.14
C GLU A 375 -7.16 -14.27 -20.13
N LEU A 376 -7.53 -13.20 -19.41
CA LEU A 376 -8.57 -13.21 -18.39
C LEU A 376 -9.95 -13.10 -19.02
N SER A 377 -10.87 -13.98 -18.61
CA SER A 377 -12.21 -14.10 -19.15
C SER A 377 -13.08 -12.87 -18.83
N LYS A 378 -13.91 -12.44 -19.78
CA LYS A 378 -14.94 -11.41 -19.57
C LYS A 378 -16.13 -11.87 -18.71
N LYS A 379 -16.13 -13.12 -18.24
CA LYS A 379 -17.16 -13.63 -17.32
C LYS A 379 -17.06 -13.06 -15.92
N ILE A 380 -15.90 -12.54 -15.56
CA ILE A 380 -15.61 -11.84 -14.30
C ILE A 380 -15.29 -10.39 -14.65
N SER A 381 -15.92 -9.45 -13.93
CA SER A 381 -15.78 -8.02 -14.23
C SER A 381 -14.42 -7.43 -13.88
N GLU A 382 -13.82 -7.93 -12.80
CA GLU A 382 -12.52 -7.51 -12.26
C GLU A 382 -11.83 -8.72 -11.64
N TYR A 383 -10.50 -8.68 -11.57
CA TYR A 383 -9.70 -9.79 -11.03
C TYR A 383 -8.81 -9.34 -9.86
N PRO A 384 -8.50 -10.23 -8.91
CA PRO A 384 -7.55 -9.96 -7.84
C PRO A 384 -6.13 -9.73 -8.35
N ARG A 385 -5.69 -10.55 -9.31
CA ARG A 385 -4.36 -10.46 -9.93
C ARG A 385 -4.32 -11.08 -11.33
N ALA A 386 -3.26 -10.82 -12.06
CA ALA A 386 -2.91 -11.48 -13.32
C ALA A 386 -1.44 -11.87 -13.28
N GLY A 387 -1.14 -13.11 -12.94
CA GLY A 387 0.23 -13.57 -12.74
C GLY A 387 0.37 -15.08 -12.74
N ILE A 388 1.48 -15.53 -12.18
CA ILE A 388 1.85 -16.93 -12.02
C ILE A 388 2.29 -17.21 -10.60
N THR A 389 2.32 -18.50 -10.23
CA THR A 389 3.05 -19.00 -9.06
C THR A 389 4.13 -19.97 -9.49
N LEU A 390 5.23 -19.97 -8.71
CA LEU A 390 6.31 -20.95 -8.74
C LEU A 390 6.51 -21.51 -7.34
N GLU A 391 6.95 -22.76 -7.26
CA GLU A 391 7.29 -23.43 -6.01
C GLU A 391 8.81 -23.40 -5.82
N ILE A 392 9.28 -22.73 -4.76
CA ILE A 392 10.70 -22.59 -4.44
C ILE A 392 11.03 -23.53 -3.26
N PRO A 393 12.07 -24.36 -3.35
CA PRO A 393 12.49 -25.22 -2.25
C PRO A 393 12.73 -24.44 -0.94
N ARG A 394 12.44 -25.06 0.20
CA ARG A 394 12.49 -24.40 1.52
C ARG A 394 13.90 -24.13 2.03
N ASP A 395 14.91 -24.68 1.41
CA ASP A 395 16.32 -24.42 1.73
C ASP A 395 16.83 -23.08 1.20
N TYR A 396 16.07 -22.42 0.30
CA TYR A 396 16.29 -21.00 0.02
C TYR A 396 15.80 -20.18 1.21
N ASP A 397 16.67 -19.35 1.79
CA ASP A 397 16.41 -18.60 3.02
C ASP A 397 16.55 -17.07 2.88
N GLU A 398 17.22 -16.61 1.82
CA GLU A 398 17.43 -15.19 1.54
C GLU A 398 16.90 -14.81 0.16
N ILE A 399 16.34 -13.60 0.07
CA ILE A 399 15.97 -12.97 -1.20
C ILE A 399 16.57 -11.58 -1.32
N ILE A 400 17.11 -11.29 -2.50
CA ILE A 400 17.52 -9.96 -2.93
C ILE A 400 16.65 -9.58 -4.13
N TRP A 401 16.15 -8.33 -4.14
CA TRP A 401 15.39 -7.86 -5.31
C TRP A 401 15.77 -6.44 -5.70
N TYR A 402 15.67 -6.16 -7.00
CA TYR A 402 15.69 -4.81 -7.52
C TYR A 402 14.26 -4.39 -7.87
N GLY A 403 13.69 -3.51 -7.06
CA GLY A 403 12.29 -3.09 -7.13
C GLY A 403 11.94 -2.14 -6.00
N LYS A 404 10.66 -1.85 -5.81
CA LYS A 404 10.17 -1.05 -4.69
C LYS A 404 10.21 -1.83 -3.39
N GLY A 405 10.63 -1.17 -2.31
CA GLY A 405 10.76 -1.77 -0.99
C GLY A 405 11.29 -0.78 0.06
N PRO A 406 11.77 -1.28 1.23
CA PRO A 406 11.85 -2.71 1.61
C PRO A 406 10.51 -3.32 2.04
N HIS A 407 9.57 -2.49 2.56
CA HIS A 407 8.30 -2.94 3.09
C HIS A 407 7.30 -3.34 1.99
N GLU A 408 6.28 -4.09 2.39
CA GLU A 408 5.13 -4.44 1.56
C GLU A 408 4.51 -3.20 0.93
N ASN A 409 4.20 -3.27 -0.36
CA ASN A 409 3.59 -2.19 -1.10
C ASN A 409 2.72 -2.72 -2.24
N TYR A 410 1.67 -1.97 -2.59
CA TYR A 410 0.70 -2.27 -3.64
C TYR A 410 0.59 -1.10 -4.61
N SER A 411 -0.04 -1.28 -5.75
CA SER A 411 -0.16 -0.23 -6.78
C SER A 411 -0.76 1.08 -6.25
N ASP A 412 -1.71 0.99 -5.31
CA ASP A 412 -2.38 2.12 -4.66
C ASP A 412 -1.79 2.51 -3.29
N ARG A 413 -0.70 1.82 -2.86
CA ARG A 413 0.02 2.07 -1.61
C ARG A 413 1.51 1.79 -1.79
N ASN A 414 2.20 2.65 -2.51
CA ASN A 414 3.64 2.50 -2.78
C ASN A 414 4.42 3.82 -2.83
N PHE A 415 3.84 4.89 -2.33
CA PHE A 415 4.45 6.20 -2.33
C PHE A 415 5.75 6.23 -1.49
N SER A 416 5.75 5.56 -0.35
CA SER A 416 6.89 5.47 0.56
C SER A 416 7.93 4.41 0.17
N ALA A 417 7.59 3.52 -0.75
CA ALA A 417 8.47 2.45 -1.18
C ALA A 417 9.48 2.95 -2.23
N ILE A 418 10.76 2.73 -1.98
CA ILE A 418 11.88 3.23 -2.79
C ILE A 418 12.36 2.12 -3.71
N LYS A 419 12.54 2.43 -5.00
CA LYS A 419 13.15 1.51 -5.95
C LYS A 419 14.66 1.43 -5.74
N GLY A 420 15.16 0.22 -5.57
CA GLY A 420 16.57 -0.06 -5.31
C GLY A 420 16.80 -1.55 -5.08
N PHE A 421 18.04 -1.92 -4.74
CA PHE A 421 18.33 -3.25 -4.22
C PHE A 421 17.93 -3.34 -2.76
N HIS A 422 17.15 -4.36 -2.45
CA HIS A 422 16.75 -4.73 -1.10
C HIS A 422 17.10 -6.18 -0.83
N ARG A 423 17.30 -6.51 0.45
CA ARG A 423 17.65 -7.86 0.92
C ARG A 423 16.85 -8.18 2.16
N GLU A 424 16.34 -9.40 2.24
CA GLU A 424 15.60 -9.89 3.41
C GLU A 424 15.71 -11.43 3.53
N GLU A 425 15.52 -11.95 4.71
CA GLU A 425 15.26 -13.39 4.89
C GLU A 425 13.85 -13.71 4.38
N ILE A 426 13.69 -14.78 3.61
CA ILE A 426 12.40 -15.13 2.98
C ILE A 426 11.28 -15.27 4.02
N LYS A 427 11.60 -15.81 5.22
CA LYS A 427 10.60 -15.95 6.30
C LYS A 427 10.00 -14.64 6.80
N ASN A 428 10.68 -13.51 6.57
CA ASN A 428 10.27 -12.16 6.98
C ASN A 428 9.54 -11.38 5.86
N MET A 429 9.37 -11.98 4.67
CA MET A 429 8.74 -11.30 3.54
C MET A 429 7.24 -11.08 3.72
N GLY A 430 6.59 -11.91 4.52
CA GLY A 430 5.17 -11.79 4.84
C GLY A 430 4.88 -10.78 5.96
N VAL A 431 3.65 -10.26 5.97
CA VAL A 431 3.12 -9.42 7.05
C VAL A 431 2.08 -10.22 7.83
N PRO A 432 2.26 -10.42 9.15
CA PRO A 432 1.40 -11.28 9.95
C PRO A 432 0.10 -10.55 10.36
N TYR A 433 -0.72 -10.15 9.37
CA TYR A 433 -2.05 -9.61 9.66
C TYR A 433 -2.83 -10.57 10.55
N ILE A 434 -3.51 -10.04 11.57
CA ILE A 434 -4.18 -10.85 12.61
C ILE A 434 -5.20 -11.80 12.02
N VAL A 435 -6.02 -11.30 11.08
CA VAL A 435 -6.84 -12.14 10.20
C VAL A 435 -6.03 -12.40 8.95
N PRO A 436 -5.61 -13.66 8.69
CA PRO A 436 -4.76 -14.00 7.55
C PRO A 436 -5.44 -13.63 6.22
N GLN A 437 -4.72 -12.91 5.37
CA GLN A 437 -5.20 -12.35 4.11
C GLN A 437 -4.03 -12.14 3.16
N GLU A 438 -4.28 -11.59 1.96
CA GLU A 438 -3.22 -11.18 1.02
C GLU A 438 -2.20 -10.30 1.72
N ASN A 439 -0.92 -10.61 1.51
CA ASN A 439 0.18 -9.86 2.09
C ASN A 439 1.50 -10.11 1.36
N GLY A 440 2.51 -9.30 1.68
CA GLY A 440 3.89 -9.52 1.27
C GLY A 440 4.25 -9.04 -0.13
N LEU A 441 3.37 -8.33 -0.85
CA LEU A 441 3.64 -7.87 -2.22
C LEU A 441 4.74 -6.80 -2.25
N ARG A 442 5.58 -6.85 -3.29
CA ARG A 442 6.56 -5.83 -3.68
C ARG A 442 6.34 -5.49 -5.15
N THR A 443 6.16 -4.21 -5.46
CA THR A 443 5.87 -3.72 -6.84
C THR A 443 7.12 -3.18 -7.53
N GLY A 444 7.02 -2.90 -8.84
CA GLY A 444 8.06 -2.25 -9.61
C GLY A 444 9.37 -3.03 -9.65
N THR A 445 9.31 -4.36 -9.63
CA THR A 445 10.46 -5.27 -9.55
C THR A 445 10.89 -5.70 -10.94
N ASN A 446 12.19 -5.70 -11.19
CA ASN A 446 12.77 -6.21 -12.42
C ASN A 446 13.68 -7.44 -12.21
N TYR A 447 14.12 -7.70 -10.98
CA TYR A 447 15.09 -8.75 -10.70
C TYR A 447 14.89 -9.33 -9.31
N LEU A 448 15.00 -10.65 -9.23
CA LEU A 448 15.04 -11.44 -8.00
C LEU A 448 16.29 -12.33 -8.00
N GLU A 449 16.89 -12.46 -6.84
CA GLU A 449 17.96 -13.41 -6.52
C GLU A 449 17.58 -14.12 -5.23
N LEU A 450 17.41 -15.44 -5.30
CA LEU A 450 17.12 -16.27 -4.13
C LEU A 450 18.35 -17.10 -3.81
N ASN A 451 18.78 -17.05 -2.57
CA ASN A 451 20.01 -17.68 -2.11
C ASN A 451 19.72 -18.83 -1.14
N ALA A 452 20.47 -19.91 -1.32
CA ALA A 452 20.57 -21.05 -0.42
C ALA A 452 22.05 -21.41 -0.25
N ASN A 453 22.38 -22.31 0.68
CA ASN A 453 23.77 -22.73 0.88
C ASN A 453 24.35 -23.38 -0.38
N GLY A 454 25.20 -22.63 -1.08
CA GLY A 454 25.94 -23.10 -2.28
C GLY A 454 25.17 -23.03 -3.59
N LYS A 455 23.95 -22.47 -3.63
CA LYS A 455 23.16 -22.29 -4.86
C LYS A 455 22.41 -20.96 -4.88
N THR A 456 22.19 -20.44 -6.06
CA THR A 456 21.48 -19.18 -6.30
C THR A 456 20.53 -19.35 -7.49
N LEU A 457 19.30 -18.89 -7.33
CA LEU A 457 18.29 -18.82 -8.39
C LEU A 457 18.05 -17.36 -8.75
N HIS A 458 18.16 -17.02 -10.02
CA HIS A 458 17.91 -15.69 -10.55
C HIS A 458 16.65 -15.68 -11.41
N ILE A 459 15.82 -14.63 -11.25
CA ILE A 459 14.64 -14.37 -12.10
C ILE A 459 14.67 -12.90 -12.48
N GLN A 460 14.66 -12.63 -13.79
CA GLN A 460 14.68 -11.27 -14.32
C GLN A 460 13.53 -11.05 -15.31
N GLY A 461 12.84 -9.91 -15.19
CA GLY A 461 11.82 -9.46 -16.14
C GLY A 461 12.36 -8.42 -17.11
N ASP A 462 11.88 -8.42 -18.37
CA ASP A 462 12.12 -7.35 -19.33
C ASP A 462 11.28 -6.10 -19.02
N GLU A 463 10.13 -6.29 -18.37
CA GLU A 463 9.28 -5.25 -17.80
C GLU A 463 9.17 -5.42 -16.28
N GLU A 464 8.72 -4.36 -15.60
CA GLU A 464 8.44 -4.42 -14.17
C GLU A 464 7.29 -5.38 -13.88
N PHE A 465 7.45 -6.18 -12.85
CA PHE A 465 6.42 -7.04 -12.28
C PHE A 465 6.26 -6.79 -10.78
N SER A 466 5.23 -7.36 -10.18
CA SER A 466 5.10 -7.44 -8.74
C SER A 466 5.36 -8.86 -8.27
N PHE A 467 5.87 -9.03 -7.05
CA PHE A 467 6.07 -10.36 -6.49
C PHE A 467 5.72 -10.42 -5.01
N SER A 468 5.37 -11.62 -4.55
CA SER A 468 5.34 -12.01 -3.14
C SER A 468 5.87 -13.42 -2.98
N ILE A 469 6.51 -13.71 -1.85
CA ILE A 469 7.00 -15.05 -1.50
C ILE A 469 6.57 -15.38 -0.08
N LEU A 470 5.75 -16.41 0.06
CA LEU A 470 5.10 -16.78 1.32
C LEU A 470 5.15 -18.28 1.54
N PRO A 471 5.08 -18.76 2.80
CA PRO A 471 4.95 -20.18 3.08
C PRO A 471 3.51 -20.72 2.91
N TYR A 472 2.58 -19.90 2.44
CA TYR A 472 1.15 -20.20 2.38
C TYR A 472 0.59 -19.98 0.98
N THR A 473 -0.42 -20.78 0.62
CA THR A 473 -1.25 -20.52 -0.56
C THR A 473 -2.33 -19.48 -0.23
N ALA A 474 -2.93 -18.87 -1.27
CA ALA A 474 -4.07 -17.96 -1.11
C ALA A 474 -5.26 -18.65 -0.41
N GLN A 475 -5.51 -19.92 -0.74
CA GLN A 475 -6.58 -20.74 -0.13
C GLN A 475 -6.34 -20.93 1.37
N GLU A 476 -5.09 -21.23 1.77
CA GLU A 476 -4.76 -21.41 3.19
C GLU A 476 -4.92 -20.12 3.98
N LEU A 477 -4.42 -18.98 3.45
CA LEU A 477 -4.60 -17.67 4.07
C LEU A 477 -6.09 -17.31 4.19
N PHE A 478 -6.88 -17.56 3.15
CA PHE A 478 -8.30 -17.21 3.18
C PHE A 478 -9.13 -18.12 4.10
N ARG A 479 -8.74 -19.40 4.25
CA ARG A 479 -9.43 -20.38 5.11
C ARG A 479 -9.30 -20.04 6.61
N CYS A 480 -8.13 -19.54 7.03
CA CYS A 480 -7.81 -19.31 8.43
C CYS A 480 -8.37 -17.99 8.96
N ARG A 481 -8.81 -17.99 10.20
CA ARG A 481 -9.30 -16.79 10.93
C ARG A 481 -8.26 -16.21 11.86
N HIS A 482 -7.29 -17.04 12.29
CA HIS A 482 -6.18 -16.65 13.14
C HIS A 482 -4.86 -17.18 12.59
N THR A 483 -3.79 -16.46 12.87
CA THR A 483 -2.45 -16.82 12.40
C THR A 483 -1.96 -18.17 12.91
N PHE A 484 -2.40 -18.61 14.11
CA PHE A 484 -1.99 -19.91 14.66
C PHE A 484 -2.58 -21.11 13.91
N GLU A 485 -3.64 -20.92 13.13
CA GLU A 485 -4.29 -21.96 12.33
C GLU A 485 -3.55 -22.26 11.01
N LEU A 486 -2.67 -21.35 10.59
CA LEU A 486 -1.97 -21.44 9.32
C LEU A 486 -1.06 -22.68 9.27
N LYS A 487 -1.13 -23.39 8.15
CA LYS A 487 -0.28 -24.55 7.82
C LYS A 487 0.62 -24.19 6.65
N GLU A 488 1.91 -24.29 6.88
CA GLU A 488 2.92 -24.00 5.86
C GLU A 488 2.88 -25.03 4.73
N SER A 489 3.07 -24.57 3.51
CA SER A 489 3.29 -25.41 2.33
C SER A 489 4.66 -26.08 2.39
N LYS A 490 4.84 -27.16 1.64
CA LYS A 490 6.12 -27.88 1.51
C LYS A 490 7.21 -26.95 0.96
N ASN A 491 6.87 -26.11 -0.02
CA ASN A 491 7.75 -25.15 -0.68
C ASN A 491 7.32 -23.72 -0.33
N TRP A 492 8.17 -22.74 -0.54
CA TRP A 492 7.77 -21.35 -0.64
C TRP A 492 6.91 -21.17 -1.89
N ILE A 493 5.87 -20.37 -1.78
CA ILE A 493 5.01 -19.99 -2.92
C ILE A 493 5.47 -18.61 -3.38
N LEU A 494 6.21 -18.57 -4.49
CA LEU A 494 6.59 -17.32 -5.15
C LEU A 494 5.50 -16.96 -6.16
N SER A 495 4.87 -15.82 -5.99
CA SER A 495 3.96 -15.23 -6.97
C SER A 495 4.67 -14.14 -7.75
N ILE A 496 4.50 -14.10 -9.07
CA ILE A 496 4.99 -13.04 -9.98
C ILE A 496 3.81 -12.56 -10.82
N ASP A 497 3.53 -11.27 -10.75
CA ASP A 497 2.34 -10.68 -11.36
C ASP A 497 2.69 -9.64 -12.40
N ALA A 498 2.07 -9.74 -13.57
CA ALA A 498 2.01 -8.67 -14.55
C ALA A 498 1.14 -7.51 -14.06
N ALA A 499 0.12 -7.83 -13.24
CA ALA A 499 -0.74 -6.84 -12.59
C ALA A 499 -1.33 -7.42 -11.28
N HIS A 500 -1.46 -6.57 -10.26
CA HIS A 500 -2.08 -6.88 -8.99
C HIS A 500 -3.02 -5.74 -8.58
N ARG A 501 -4.23 -6.10 -8.11
CA ARG A 501 -5.23 -5.14 -7.64
C ARG A 501 -4.70 -4.37 -6.42
N GLY A 502 -5.04 -3.09 -6.33
CA GLY A 502 -4.79 -2.29 -5.14
C GLY A 502 -5.61 -2.78 -3.95
N VAL A 503 -5.17 -2.46 -2.73
CA VAL A 503 -5.82 -2.94 -1.49
C VAL A 503 -7.05 -2.12 -1.10
N GLY A 504 -7.16 -0.86 -1.52
CA GLY A 504 -8.30 0.00 -1.21
C GLY A 504 -8.53 0.27 0.27
N THR A 505 -9.77 0.64 0.61
CA THR A 505 -10.25 0.91 1.99
C THR A 505 -11.69 0.43 2.18
N GLY A 506 -12.11 -0.59 1.42
CA GLY A 506 -13.52 -0.98 1.24
C GLY A 506 -14.22 -1.57 2.46
N ALA A 507 -13.51 -1.87 3.56
CA ALA A 507 -14.16 -2.32 4.81
C ALA A 507 -15.10 -1.26 5.38
N CYS A 508 -14.71 0.02 5.33
CA CYS A 508 -15.55 1.18 5.70
C CYS A 508 -15.31 2.39 4.80
N GLY A 509 -14.99 2.21 3.54
CA GLY A 509 -14.67 3.31 2.66
C GLY A 509 -14.91 2.99 1.20
N PRO A 510 -14.45 3.86 0.30
CA PRO A 510 -14.51 3.59 -1.13
C PRO A 510 -13.72 2.33 -1.49
N ASP A 511 -14.24 1.59 -2.46
CA ASP A 511 -13.50 0.50 -3.09
C ASP A 511 -12.21 1.01 -3.76
N THR A 512 -11.32 0.10 -4.11
CA THR A 512 -10.12 0.36 -4.93
C THR A 512 -10.50 1.21 -6.14
N ARG A 513 -9.74 2.27 -6.42
CA ARG A 513 -9.95 3.17 -7.55
C ARG A 513 -9.74 2.45 -8.88
N ASP A 514 -10.42 2.90 -9.93
CA ASP A 514 -10.44 2.23 -11.23
C ASP A 514 -9.07 2.04 -11.87
N GLU A 515 -8.14 2.97 -11.64
CA GLU A 515 -6.77 2.88 -12.12
C GLU A 515 -5.94 1.74 -11.48
N TYR A 516 -6.37 1.23 -10.32
CA TYR A 516 -5.69 0.15 -9.58
C TYR A 516 -6.44 -1.18 -9.65
N LYS A 517 -7.48 -1.28 -10.48
CA LYS A 517 -8.26 -2.50 -10.72
C LYS A 517 -7.73 -3.30 -11.89
N ILE A 518 -7.87 -4.62 -11.81
CA ILE A 518 -7.49 -5.53 -12.88
C ILE A 518 -8.73 -5.89 -13.70
N LYS A 519 -8.75 -5.49 -14.95
CA LYS A 519 -9.86 -5.76 -15.86
C LYS A 519 -9.63 -7.03 -16.69
N PRO A 520 -10.70 -7.67 -17.23
CA PRO A 520 -10.54 -8.73 -18.23
C PRO A 520 -9.67 -8.27 -19.40
N GLY A 521 -8.78 -9.14 -19.87
CA GLY A 521 -7.88 -8.78 -20.96
C GLY A 521 -6.68 -9.69 -21.06
N LYS A 522 -5.68 -9.25 -21.83
CA LYS A 522 -4.44 -9.98 -22.03
C LYS A 522 -3.31 -9.34 -21.23
N TYR A 523 -2.62 -10.18 -20.47
CA TYR A 523 -1.47 -9.84 -19.66
C TYR A 523 -0.28 -10.68 -20.08
N LYS A 524 0.91 -10.15 -19.95
CA LYS A 524 2.14 -10.84 -20.36
C LYS A 524 3.22 -10.68 -19.30
N LEU A 525 4.03 -11.71 -19.16
CA LEU A 525 5.30 -11.69 -18.45
C LEU A 525 6.36 -12.28 -19.38
N HIS A 526 7.51 -11.65 -19.45
CA HIS A 526 8.67 -12.17 -20.15
C HIS A 526 9.83 -12.22 -19.15
N LEU A 527 10.28 -13.42 -18.85
CA LEU A 527 11.22 -13.71 -17.77
C LEU A 527 12.45 -14.45 -18.29
N ARG A 528 13.58 -14.21 -17.66
CA ARG A 528 14.79 -15.05 -17.76
C ARG A 528 15.05 -15.68 -16.40
N VAL A 529 15.31 -16.97 -16.39
CA VAL A 529 15.55 -17.76 -15.16
C VAL A 529 16.87 -18.53 -15.33
N TRP A 530 17.77 -18.43 -14.36
CA TRP A 530 19.06 -19.13 -14.33
C TRP A 530 19.57 -19.37 -12.93
#